data_58a388c9f47659729526c00315cd274c
#
_entry.id   58a388c9f47659729526c00315cd274c
#
_cell.length_a   1.000
_cell.length_b   1.000
_cell.length_c   1.000
_cell.angle_alpha   90.00
_cell.angle_beta   90.00
_cell.angle_gamma   90.00
#
_symmetry.space_group_name_H-M   'P 1'
#
loop_
_entity.id
_entity.type
_entity.pdbx_description
1 polymer ?
#
loop_
_entity_poly.entity_id
_entity_poly.type
_entity_poly.pdbx_seq_one_letter_code
_entity_poly.pdbx_strand_id
1 'polypeptide(L)'
;EEFVEVATILAPVADGLELNLSCPHAQGYGMAMGQDPEMVAAIVSAVKAAVDVPVIPKLTPNVDRIEDIGQAALDAGADGLCAINTVGPGYTESHGHAVLSNGMGGMSGSGVLPTALKCIRALKSITDTPIIGCGGLSTAEDCRAAMHAGATIVGVGSALSGMDTEDMNTYFRQLRDDIEFGSDKARAGLNLELDMDFAPFKVLANEPVCDDITVLTLDGNINIQPGEYVFVWIPGVGEKPFSCLTDSPLRLAVIDVGQFTHACYELKPGDDVYIRGPHGAAVMPKDDANIVCVAG
;
A
#
# COMPACT_ATOMS: atom_id res chain seq x y z
N GLU A 1 21.23 -9.33 -7.21
CA GLU A 1 20.80 -10.33 -8.24
C GLU A 1 19.29 -10.22 -8.49
N GLU A 2 18.40 -10.33 -7.48
CA GLU A 2 16.94 -10.29 -7.62
C GLU A 2 16.43 -9.02 -8.33
N PHE A 3 16.95 -7.83 -8.01
CA PHE A 3 16.58 -6.60 -8.70
C PHE A 3 16.84 -6.66 -10.20
N VAL A 4 17.97 -7.23 -10.60
CA VAL A 4 18.33 -7.38 -12.02
C VAL A 4 17.43 -8.39 -12.72
N GLU A 5 17.14 -9.52 -12.07
CA GLU A 5 16.25 -10.56 -12.61
C GLU A 5 14.84 -9.99 -12.86
N VAL A 6 14.24 -9.37 -11.86
CA VAL A 6 12.90 -8.75 -11.99
C VAL A 6 12.90 -7.62 -13.01
N ALA A 7 13.91 -6.76 -13.01
CA ALA A 7 14.04 -5.67 -13.97
C ALA A 7 14.11 -6.18 -15.40
N THR A 8 14.89 -7.24 -15.65
CA THR A 8 15.04 -7.85 -16.99
C THR A 8 13.73 -8.45 -17.50
N ILE A 9 12.92 -9.02 -16.60
CA ILE A 9 11.59 -9.58 -16.95
C ILE A 9 10.59 -8.46 -17.29
N LEU A 10 10.62 -7.35 -16.56
CA LEU A 10 9.64 -6.27 -16.70
C LEU A 10 10.00 -5.25 -17.79
N ALA A 11 11.28 -5.00 -18.06
CA ALA A 11 11.72 -3.99 -19.01
C ALA A 11 11.09 -4.09 -20.41
N PRO A 12 10.85 -5.28 -21.01
CA PRO A 12 10.21 -5.38 -22.31
C PRO A 12 8.78 -4.87 -22.41
N VAL A 13 8.08 -4.69 -21.27
CA VAL A 13 6.68 -4.29 -21.20
C VAL A 13 6.46 -3.02 -20.38
N ALA A 14 7.55 -2.38 -19.93
CA ALA A 14 7.52 -1.17 -19.11
C ALA A 14 8.22 -0.01 -19.84
N ASP A 15 7.68 1.21 -19.71
CA ASP A 15 8.29 2.45 -20.19
C ASP A 15 9.36 3.00 -19.23
N GLY A 16 9.49 2.43 -18.04
CA GLY A 16 10.46 2.77 -17.02
C GLY A 16 10.26 1.92 -15.76
N LEU A 17 11.29 1.84 -14.92
CA LEU A 17 11.29 1.02 -13.70
C LEU A 17 11.54 1.89 -12.47
N GLU A 18 10.62 1.87 -11.52
CA GLU A 18 10.83 2.43 -10.18
C GLU A 18 11.37 1.33 -9.26
N LEU A 19 12.55 1.54 -8.69
CA LEU A 19 13.18 0.60 -7.76
C LEU A 19 12.81 0.94 -6.32
N ASN A 20 12.05 0.07 -5.66
CA ASN A 20 11.77 0.22 -4.23
C ASN A 20 12.95 -0.29 -3.40
N LEU A 21 13.81 0.63 -2.93
CA LEU A 21 15.03 0.33 -2.18
C LEU A 21 14.84 0.36 -0.65
N SER A 22 13.64 0.59 -0.16
CA SER A 22 13.42 0.92 1.26
C SER A 22 12.22 0.21 1.88
N CYS A 23 11.90 -1.02 1.45
CA CYS A 23 10.82 -1.81 2.04
C CYS A 23 11.11 -2.12 3.51
N PRO A 24 10.30 -1.62 4.48
CA PRO A 24 10.58 -1.84 5.91
C PRO A 24 10.33 -3.28 6.38
N HIS A 25 9.71 -4.11 5.53
CA HIS A 25 9.29 -5.47 5.88
C HIS A 25 10.30 -6.57 5.51
N ALA A 26 11.34 -6.26 4.74
CA ALA A 26 12.36 -7.24 4.39
C ALA A 26 13.38 -7.36 5.54
N GLN A 27 13.30 -8.44 6.32
CA GLN A 27 14.26 -8.72 7.38
C GLN A 27 15.69 -8.77 6.82
N GLY A 28 16.54 -7.88 7.28
CA GLY A 28 17.97 -7.84 6.95
C GLY A 28 18.34 -7.12 5.65
N TYR A 29 17.37 -6.67 4.82
CA TYR A 29 17.67 -6.06 3.52
C TYR A 29 16.95 -4.73 3.26
N GLY A 30 15.72 -4.55 3.65
CA GLY A 30 14.86 -3.47 3.16
C GLY A 30 15.31 -2.04 3.50
N MET A 31 15.06 -1.56 4.72
CA MET A 31 15.36 -0.18 5.12
C MET A 31 16.88 0.09 5.15
N ALA A 32 17.69 -0.90 5.53
CA ALA A 32 19.14 -0.78 5.60
C ALA A 32 19.78 -0.54 4.22
N MET A 33 19.27 -1.18 3.15
CA MET A 33 19.76 -0.96 1.79
C MET A 33 19.57 0.48 1.31
N GLY A 34 18.40 1.05 1.56
CA GLY A 34 18.07 2.42 1.13
C GLY A 34 18.78 3.51 1.95
N GLN A 35 19.38 3.15 3.08
CA GLN A 35 20.16 4.06 3.93
C GLN A 35 21.65 4.06 3.62
N ASP A 36 22.12 3.10 2.81
CA ASP A 36 23.52 2.94 2.42
C ASP A 36 23.74 3.44 0.99
N PRO A 37 24.48 4.55 0.77
CA PRO A 37 24.75 5.09 -0.55
C PRO A 37 25.48 4.10 -1.48
N GLU A 38 26.41 3.29 -0.93
CA GLU A 38 27.17 2.32 -1.71
C GLU A 38 26.26 1.18 -2.22
N MET A 39 25.35 0.72 -1.36
CA MET A 39 24.38 -0.32 -1.73
C MET A 39 23.38 0.20 -2.78
N VAL A 40 22.88 1.44 -2.62
CA VAL A 40 22.00 2.08 -3.60
C VAL A 40 22.70 2.21 -4.95
N ALA A 41 23.95 2.70 -4.96
CA ALA A 41 24.73 2.81 -6.19
C ALA A 41 24.97 1.44 -6.86
N ALA A 42 25.30 0.41 -6.11
CA ALA A 42 25.52 -0.93 -6.62
C ALA A 42 24.25 -1.51 -7.28
N ILE A 43 23.08 -1.34 -6.65
CA ILE A 43 21.80 -1.84 -7.19
C ILE A 43 21.43 -1.06 -8.46
N VAL A 44 21.48 0.27 -8.43
CA VAL A 44 21.16 1.12 -9.59
C VAL A 44 22.07 0.79 -10.76
N SER A 45 23.39 0.73 -10.57
CA SER A 45 24.36 0.41 -11.60
C SER A 45 24.12 -0.98 -12.21
N ALA A 46 23.84 -1.98 -11.36
CA ALA A 46 23.56 -3.34 -11.84
C ALA A 46 22.29 -3.43 -12.69
N VAL A 47 21.21 -2.73 -12.27
CA VAL A 47 19.97 -2.69 -13.05
C VAL A 47 20.17 -1.91 -14.34
N LYS A 48 20.81 -0.73 -14.31
CA LYS A 48 21.12 0.08 -15.50
C LYS A 48 21.95 -0.67 -16.54
N ALA A 49 22.84 -1.55 -16.09
CA ALA A 49 23.64 -2.38 -17.00
C ALA A 49 22.81 -3.50 -17.68
N ALA A 50 21.64 -3.83 -17.14
CA ALA A 50 20.81 -4.95 -17.59
C ALA A 50 19.58 -4.53 -18.43
N VAL A 51 19.17 -3.24 -18.40
CA VAL A 51 17.96 -2.76 -19.07
C VAL A 51 18.22 -1.44 -19.80
N ASP A 52 17.46 -1.20 -20.88
CA ASP A 52 17.53 0.03 -21.68
C ASP A 52 16.47 1.08 -21.30
N VAL A 53 15.47 0.70 -20.48
CA VAL A 53 14.42 1.62 -20.02
C VAL A 53 14.90 2.50 -18.86
N PRO A 54 14.30 3.68 -18.64
CA PRO A 54 14.62 4.54 -17.51
C PRO A 54 14.53 3.82 -16.17
N VAL A 55 15.51 4.06 -15.30
CA VAL A 55 15.60 3.49 -13.94
C VAL A 55 15.53 4.60 -12.91
N ILE A 56 14.54 4.54 -12.04
CA ILE A 56 14.20 5.57 -11.05
C ILE A 56 14.19 4.95 -9.65
N PRO A 57 15.24 5.11 -8.84
CA PRO A 57 15.25 4.64 -7.46
C PRO A 57 14.31 5.47 -6.58
N LYS A 58 13.47 4.77 -5.78
CA LYS A 58 12.62 5.38 -4.76
C LYS A 58 13.33 5.39 -3.42
N LEU A 59 13.58 6.60 -2.94
CA LEU A 59 14.44 6.87 -1.79
C LEU A 59 13.64 6.92 -0.47
N THR A 60 14.29 6.46 0.60
CA THR A 60 13.75 6.56 1.95
C THR A 60 14.01 7.95 2.53
N PRO A 61 13.03 8.52 3.28
CA PRO A 61 13.28 9.74 4.05
C PRO A 61 13.99 9.49 5.39
N ASN A 62 14.19 8.22 5.76
CA ASN A 62 14.69 7.81 7.08
C ASN A 62 16.23 7.78 7.10
N VAL A 63 16.84 8.86 6.66
CA VAL A 63 18.29 9.10 6.59
C VAL A 63 18.60 10.53 7.05
N ASP A 64 19.83 10.76 7.50
CA ASP A 64 20.25 12.10 7.92
C ASP A 64 20.27 13.07 6.73
N ARG A 65 20.78 12.60 5.58
CA ARG A 65 20.95 13.38 4.36
C ARG A 65 20.53 12.57 3.14
N ILE A 66 19.34 12.84 2.64
CA ILE A 66 18.80 12.17 1.45
C ILE A 66 19.60 12.54 0.19
N GLU A 67 20.28 13.70 0.20
CA GLU A 67 21.13 14.16 -0.88
C GLU A 67 22.29 13.22 -1.16
N ASP A 68 22.89 12.63 -0.12
CA ASP A 68 24.01 11.69 -0.27
C ASP A 68 23.55 10.40 -0.95
N ILE A 69 22.37 9.90 -0.61
CA ILE A 69 21.74 8.75 -1.27
C ILE A 69 21.35 9.09 -2.71
N GLY A 70 20.75 10.27 -2.91
CA GLY A 70 20.36 10.75 -4.25
C GLY A 70 21.57 10.91 -5.16
N GLN A 71 22.68 11.49 -4.67
CA GLN A 71 23.90 11.66 -5.44
C GLN A 71 24.51 10.30 -5.85
N ALA A 72 24.57 9.36 -4.90
CA ALA A 72 25.07 8.02 -5.18
C ALA A 72 24.25 7.30 -6.27
N ALA A 73 22.93 7.46 -6.25
CA ALA A 73 22.05 6.92 -7.27
C ALA A 73 22.27 7.55 -8.66
N LEU A 74 22.44 8.88 -8.69
CA LEU A 74 22.72 9.62 -9.93
C LEU A 74 24.08 9.26 -10.53
N ASP A 75 25.12 9.18 -9.70
CA ASP A 75 26.45 8.77 -10.11
C ASP A 75 26.47 7.32 -10.66
N ALA A 76 25.56 6.47 -10.18
CA ALA A 76 25.34 5.11 -10.67
C ALA A 76 24.48 5.03 -11.96
N GLY A 77 24.04 6.18 -12.48
CA GLY A 77 23.33 6.28 -13.77
C GLY A 77 21.80 6.28 -13.66
N ALA A 78 21.20 6.62 -12.52
CA ALA A 78 19.75 6.80 -12.40
C ALA A 78 19.24 7.89 -13.36
N ASP A 79 18.13 7.63 -14.05
CA ASP A 79 17.51 8.56 -15.01
C ASP A 79 16.57 9.57 -14.35
N GLY A 80 16.23 9.34 -13.10
CA GLY A 80 15.41 10.19 -12.24
C GLY A 80 15.47 9.70 -10.80
N LEU A 81 14.84 10.45 -9.89
CA LEU A 81 14.72 10.07 -8.49
C LEU A 81 13.24 10.06 -8.08
N CYS A 82 12.84 9.17 -7.18
CA CYS A 82 11.52 9.22 -6.56
C CYS A 82 11.67 9.45 -5.06
N ALA A 83 10.96 10.42 -4.51
CA ALA A 83 10.95 10.74 -3.08
C ALA A 83 9.54 11.17 -2.63
N ILE A 84 9.01 10.58 -1.56
CA ILE A 84 9.68 9.71 -0.59
C ILE A 84 8.96 8.36 -0.45
N ASN A 85 9.64 7.35 0.07
CA ASN A 85 8.99 6.19 0.66
C ASN A 85 8.40 6.56 2.04
N THR A 86 7.85 5.63 2.77
CA THR A 86 7.21 5.84 4.08
C THR A 86 8.20 6.34 5.15
N VAL A 87 7.66 7.11 6.09
CA VAL A 87 8.42 7.64 7.25
C VAL A 87 8.32 6.66 8.42
N GLY A 88 9.37 6.45 9.14
CA GLY A 88 9.34 5.61 10.34
C GLY A 88 10.57 4.76 10.55
N PRO A 89 10.45 3.67 11.31
CA PRO A 89 9.22 2.92 11.63
C PRO A 89 8.33 3.62 12.66
N GLY A 90 7.02 3.52 12.45
CA GLY A 90 5.98 3.92 13.40
C GLY A 90 5.30 2.71 14.04
N TYR A 91 4.75 2.90 15.24
CA TYR A 91 3.97 1.90 15.95
C TYR A 91 2.50 2.28 15.94
N THR A 92 1.63 1.31 15.66
CA THR A 92 0.17 1.46 15.75
C THR A 92 -0.41 0.32 16.55
N GLU A 93 -1.31 0.64 17.46
CA GLU A 93 -1.94 -0.30 18.38
C GLU A 93 -3.47 -0.24 18.25
N SER A 94 -4.11 -1.39 18.37
CA SER A 94 -5.56 -1.52 18.52
C SER A 94 -5.84 -2.60 19.56
N HIS A 95 -6.78 -2.36 20.47
CA HIS A 95 -7.17 -3.28 21.54
C HIS A 95 -5.99 -3.83 22.39
N GLY A 96 -4.93 -3.03 22.58
CA GLY A 96 -3.74 -3.43 23.35
C GLY A 96 -2.75 -4.31 22.59
N HIS A 97 -2.92 -4.47 21.29
CA HIS A 97 -2.05 -5.27 20.42
C HIS A 97 -1.50 -4.43 19.27
N ALA A 98 -0.24 -4.70 18.87
CA ALA A 98 0.31 -4.13 17.67
C ALA A 98 -0.51 -4.57 16.44
N VAL A 99 -0.94 -3.61 15.61
CA VAL A 99 -1.75 -3.90 14.41
C VAL A 99 -0.93 -4.68 13.38
N LEU A 100 0.33 -4.27 13.19
CA LEU A 100 1.23 -4.93 12.24
C LEU A 100 1.91 -6.14 12.88
N SER A 101 1.99 -7.24 12.16
CA SER A 101 2.64 -8.48 12.63
C SER A 101 4.10 -8.28 13.03
N ASN A 102 4.81 -7.35 12.39
CA ASN A 102 6.18 -6.94 12.74
C ASN A 102 6.25 -5.91 13.88
N GLY A 103 5.13 -5.56 14.50
CA GLY A 103 5.03 -4.55 15.55
C GLY A 103 5.11 -3.11 15.07
N MET A 104 5.91 -2.84 14.05
CA MET A 104 6.12 -1.49 13.51
C MET A 104 6.09 -1.48 11.99
N GLY A 105 5.79 -0.33 11.38
CA GLY A 105 5.78 -0.14 9.93
C GLY A 105 5.98 1.30 9.48
N GLY A 106 5.97 1.52 8.18
CA GLY A 106 6.12 2.84 7.62
C GLY A 106 4.82 3.64 7.69
N MET A 107 4.92 4.90 8.07
CA MET A 107 3.80 5.85 8.08
C MET A 107 3.66 6.52 6.72
N SER A 108 2.42 6.70 6.27
CA SER A 108 2.03 7.43 5.06
C SER A 108 0.86 8.37 5.36
N GLY A 109 0.28 8.99 4.34
CA GLY A 109 -0.82 9.95 4.48
C GLY A 109 -0.35 11.40 4.65
N SER A 110 -1.29 12.32 4.83
CA SER A 110 -1.02 13.77 4.83
C SER A 110 0.00 14.22 5.86
N GLY A 111 0.12 13.50 6.98
CA GLY A 111 1.09 13.81 8.05
C GLY A 111 2.55 13.74 7.61
N VAL A 112 2.89 13.02 6.53
CA VAL A 112 4.28 12.93 6.04
C VAL A 112 4.62 13.97 4.97
N LEU A 113 3.66 14.77 4.51
CA LEU A 113 3.85 15.79 3.47
C LEU A 113 5.01 16.78 3.78
N PRO A 114 5.14 17.34 4.99
CA PRO A 114 6.26 18.25 5.30
C PRO A 114 7.63 17.60 5.09
N THR A 115 7.75 16.31 5.43
CA THR A 115 8.98 15.53 5.23
C THR A 115 9.23 15.31 3.74
N ALA A 116 8.20 14.96 2.97
CA ALA A 116 8.31 14.80 1.53
C ALA A 116 8.79 16.08 0.85
N LEU A 117 8.18 17.22 1.15
CA LEU A 117 8.58 18.53 0.60
C LEU A 117 10.03 18.91 0.96
N LYS A 118 10.47 18.62 2.19
CA LYS A 118 11.86 18.81 2.61
C LYS A 118 12.81 17.96 1.76
N CYS A 119 12.53 16.67 1.60
CA CYS A 119 13.36 15.75 0.85
C CYS A 119 13.41 16.10 -0.64
N ILE A 120 12.28 16.46 -1.27
CA ILE A 120 12.23 16.89 -2.66
C ILE A 120 13.09 18.13 -2.89
N ARG A 121 13.02 19.15 -2.00
CA ARG A 121 13.88 20.35 -2.08
C ARG A 121 15.35 20.00 -1.95
N ALA A 122 15.69 19.11 -1.02
CA ALA A 122 17.06 18.67 -0.81
C ALA A 122 17.63 17.98 -2.07
N LEU A 123 16.86 17.07 -2.68
CA LEU A 123 17.25 16.41 -3.91
C LEU A 123 17.32 17.40 -5.09
N LYS A 124 16.38 18.34 -5.21
CA LYS A 124 16.42 19.36 -6.26
C LYS A 124 17.65 20.27 -6.17
N SER A 125 18.22 20.43 -4.98
CA SER A 125 19.43 21.24 -4.80
C SER A 125 20.71 20.60 -5.38
N ILE A 126 20.67 19.29 -5.67
CA ILE A 126 21.83 18.54 -6.19
C ILE A 126 21.67 18.11 -7.65
N THR A 127 20.47 18.22 -8.24
CA THR A 127 20.25 17.74 -9.60
C THR A 127 19.16 18.49 -10.35
N ASP A 128 19.28 18.55 -11.68
CA ASP A 128 18.20 18.91 -12.59
C ASP A 128 17.49 17.70 -13.19
N THR A 129 17.92 16.49 -12.88
CA THR A 129 17.28 15.24 -13.28
C THR A 129 15.83 15.20 -12.76
N PRO A 130 14.88 14.60 -13.52
CA PRO A 130 13.48 14.53 -13.07
C PRO A 130 13.30 13.91 -11.68
N ILE A 131 12.43 14.51 -10.88
CA ILE A 131 12.07 14.00 -9.55
C ILE A 131 10.58 13.69 -9.53
N ILE A 132 10.25 12.44 -9.18
CA ILE A 132 8.89 12.04 -8.84
C ILE A 132 8.67 12.37 -7.36
N GLY A 133 7.85 13.38 -7.06
CA GLY A 133 7.50 13.76 -5.70
C GLY A 133 6.27 12.98 -5.22
N CYS A 134 6.42 12.25 -4.12
CA CYS A 134 5.31 11.55 -3.48
C CYS A 134 5.48 11.57 -1.94
N GLY A 135 4.40 11.20 -1.24
CA GLY A 135 4.35 11.18 0.22
C GLY A 135 3.44 12.26 0.79
N GLY A 136 2.22 11.87 1.13
CA GLY A 136 1.22 12.71 1.76
C GLY A 136 0.42 13.61 0.83
N LEU A 137 0.64 13.55 -0.48
CA LEU A 137 -0.12 14.32 -1.46
C LEU A 137 -1.55 13.77 -1.59
N SER A 138 -2.53 14.66 -1.48
CA SER A 138 -3.95 14.31 -1.60
C SER A 138 -4.80 15.40 -2.27
N THR A 139 -4.29 16.62 -2.38
CA THR A 139 -4.99 17.77 -2.94
C THR A 139 -4.16 18.41 -4.04
N ALA A 140 -4.79 19.26 -4.85
CA ALA A 140 -4.07 20.04 -5.86
C ALA A 140 -3.07 21.02 -5.24
N GLU A 141 -3.37 21.53 -4.03
CA GLU A 141 -2.44 22.37 -3.27
C GLU A 141 -1.19 21.58 -2.87
N ASP A 142 -1.33 20.36 -2.36
CA ASP A 142 -0.21 19.49 -2.04
C ASP A 142 0.65 19.20 -3.28
N CYS A 143 0.01 18.90 -4.42
CA CYS A 143 0.70 18.65 -5.68
C CYS A 143 1.48 19.88 -6.15
N ARG A 144 0.85 21.08 -6.11
CA ARG A 144 1.56 22.33 -6.42
C ARG A 144 2.72 22.61 -5.47
N ALA A 145 2.54 22.32 -4.18
CA ALA A 145 3.63 22.46 -3.20
C ALA A 145 4.81 21.53 -3.51
N ALA A 146 4.56 20.28 -3.92
CA ALA A 146 5.58 19.34 -4.35
C ALA A 146 6.28 19.81 -5.63
N MET A 147 5.56 20.32 -6.62
CA MET A 147 6.12 20.92 -7.83
C MET A 147 6.99 22.14 -7.53
N HIS A 148 6.54 23.04 -6.65
CA HIS A 148 7.34 24.17 -6.18
C HIS A 148 8.58 23.73 -5.39
N ALA A 149 8.52 22.57 -4.72
CA ALA A 149 9.68 21.99 -4.06
C ALA A 149 10.71 21.42 -5.03
N GLY A 150 10.34 21.19 -6.30
CA GLY A 150 11.21 20.71 -7.36
C GLY A 150 10.77 19.38 -8.00
N ALA A 151 9.60 18.82 -7.65
CA ALA A 151 9.07 17.66 -8.32
C ALA A 151 8.68 17.97 -9.78
N THR A 152 9.04 17.09 -10.69
CA THR A 152 8.65 17.15 -12.12
C THR A 152 7.35 16.37 -12.34
N ILE A 153 7.18 15.27 -11.60
CA ILE A 153 6.01 14.40 -11.61
C ILE A 153 5.54 14.27 -10.15
N VAL A 154 4.23 14.14 -9.94
CA VAL A 154 3.65 13.90 -8.61
C VAL A 154 3.02 12.52 -8.54
N GLY A 155 3.26 11.83 -7.42
CA GLY A 155 2.73 10.50 -7.13
C GLY A 155 1.75 10.54 -5.97
N VAL A 156 0.57 9.97 -6.17
CA VAL A 156 -0.49 9.86 -5.15
C VAL A 156 -0.65 8.39 -4.77
N GLY A 157 -0.66 8.10 -3.48
CA GLY A 157 -0.77 6.73 -2.96
C GLY A 157 -1.90 6.59 -1.94
N SER A 158 -1.63 6.79 -0.65
CA SER A 158 -2.59 6.61 0.44
C SER A 158 -3.88 7.43 0.33
N ALA A 159 -3.88 8.52 -0.44
CA ALA A 159 -5.09 9.29 -0.72
C ALA A 159 -6.15 8.52 -1.52
N LEU A 160 -5.76 7.41 -2.19
CA LEU A 160 -6.66 6.54 -2.97
C LEU A 160 -7.32 5.45 -2.12
N SER A 161 -6.92 5.32 -0.87
CA SER A 161 -7.49 4.32 0.04
C SER A 161 -9.00 4.52 0.17
N GLY A 162 -9.77 3.46 -0.03
CA GLY A 162 -11.22 3.47 0.00
C GLY A 162 -11.94 3.95 -1.26
N MET A 163 -11.21 4.35 -2.29
CA MET A 163 -11.80 4.69 -3.58
C MET A 163 -11.97 3.43 -4.43
N ASP A 164 -13.13 3.31 -5.07
CA ASP A 164 -13.30 2.36 -6.16
C ASP A 164 -12.71 2.92 -7.48
N THR A 165 -12.83 2.15 -8.56
CA THR A 165 -12.26 2.55 -9.87
C THR A 165 -12.93 3.81 -10.43
N GLU A 166 -14.22 4.02 -10.20
CA GLU A 166 -14.96 5.19 -10.68
C GLU A 166 -14.58 6.44 -9.89
N ASP A 167 -14.47 6.30 -8.57
CA ASP A 167 -13.99 7.33 -7.67
C ASP A 167 -12.56 7.75 -8.01
N MET A 168 -11.66 6.79 -8.23
CA MET A 168 -10.28 7.08 -8.65
C MET A 168 -10.24 7.84 -9.97
N ASN A 169 -11.04 7.42 -10.97
CA ASN A 169 -11.11 8.11 -12.25
C ASN A 169 -11.62 9.56 -12.07
N THR A 170 -12.63 9.76 -11.25
CA THR A 170 -13.20 11.08 -10.95
C THR A 170 -12.20 11.95 -10.22
N TYR A 171 -11.56 11.39 -9.19
CA TYR A 171 -10.52 12.07 -8.42
C TYR A 171 -9.36 12.55 -9.31
N PHE A 172 -8.79 11.69 -10.16
CA PHE A 172 -7.65 12.08 -10.99
C PHE A 172 -8.00 13.10 -12.07
N ARG A 173 -9.20 13.01 -12.66
CA ARG A 173 -9.69 14.04 -13.60
C ARG A 173 -9.80 15.39 -12.91
N GLN A 174 -10.47 15.44 -11.76
CA GLN A 174 -10.65 16.66 -11.02
C GLN A 174 -9.32 17.20 -10.46
N LEU A 175 -8.44 16.34 -9.97
CA LEU A 175 -7.12 16.73 -9.47
C LEU A 175 -6.28 17.39 -10.57
N ARG A 176 -6.29 16.85 -11.79
CA ARG A 176 -5.62 17.46 -12.94
C ARG A 176 -6.18 18.85 -13.24
N ASP A 177 -7.50 18.97 -13.31
CA ASP A 177 -8.17 20.23 -13.61
C ASP A 177 -7.92 21.26 -12.48
N ASP A 178 -7.94 20.82 -11.23
CA ASP A 178 -7.63 21.65 -10.07
C ASP A 178 -6.18 22.16 -10.07
N ILE A 179 -5.23 21.32 -10.48
CA ILE A 179 -3.82 21.75 -10.63
C ILE A 179 -3.70 22.80 -11.73
N GLU A 180 -4.37 22.61 -12.86
CA GLU A 180 -4.31 23.50 -14.02
C GLU A 180 -5.01 24.85 -13.75
N PHE A 181 -6.21 24.83 -13.14
CA PHE A 181 -7.04 26.02 -12.97
C PHE A 181 -6.97 26.66 -11.58
N GLY A 182 -6.17 26.13 -10.67
CA GLY A 182 -5.96 26.72 -9.34
C GLY A 182 -7.11 26.49 -8.36
N SER A 183 -7.95 25.47 -8.57
CA SER A 183 -8.98 25.04 -7.63
C SER A 183 -8.50 23.88 -6.73
N ASP A 184 -9.33 23.42 -5.82
CA ASP A 184 -9.03 22.28 -4.93
C ASP A 184 -10.32 21.55 -4.56
N LYS A 185 -10.86 20.79 -5.50
CA LYS A 185 -12.16 20.12 -5.40
C LYS A 185 -12.07 18.60 -5.58
N ALA A 186 -10.88 18.05 -5.85
CA ALA A 186 -10.71 16.65 -6.22
C ALA A 186 -11.30 15.67 -5.17
N ARG A 187 -11.30 16.06 -3.89
CA ARG A 187 -11.90 15.27 -2.81
C ARG A 187 -13.32 15.71 -2.41
N ALA A 188 -13.84 16.76 -3.02
CA ALA A 188 -15.18 17.26 -2.71
C ALA A 188 -16.24 16.27 -3.21
N GLY A 189 -17.09 15.80 -2.31
CA GLY A 189 -18.15 14.84 -2.61
C GLY A 189 -17.76 13.38 -2.55
N LEU A 190 -16.48 13.05 -2.35
CA LEU A 190 -16.06 11.67 -2.04
C LEU A 190 -16.33 11.38 -0.56
N ASN A 191 -17.15 10.37 -0.29
CA ASN A 191 -17.34 9.88 1.09
C ASN A 191 -16.17 8.93 1.41
N LEU A 192 -15.08 9.49 1.96
CA LEU A 192 -13.85 8.77 2.26
C LEU A 192 -13.72 8.46 3.76
N GLU A 193 -14.84 8.43 4.49
CA GLU A 193 -14.84 7.90 5.85
C GLU A 193 -14.61 6.38 5.79
N LEU A 194 -13.35 5.99 5.80
CA LEU A 194 -12.95 4.61 6.03
C LEU A 194 -13.04 4.34 7.52
N ASP A 195 -13.93 3.45 7.90
CA ASP A 195 -13.85 2.84 9.21
C ASP A 195 -12.60 1.93 9.24
N MET A 196 -11.56 2.41 9.91
CA MET A 196 -10.30 1.69 10.08
C MET A 196 -10.24 0.97 11.41
N ASP A 197 -11.31 1.05 12.22
CA ASP A 197 -11.37 0.41 13.52
C ASP A 197 -11.65 -1.09 13.39
N PHE A 198 -10.96 -1.86 14.18
CA PHE A 198 -11.17 -3.30 14.29
C PHE A 198 -12.17 -3.60 15.39
N ALA A 199 -13.31 -4.20 15.05
CA ALA A 199 -14.27 -4.70 16.02
C ALA A 199 -13.86 -6.10 16.52
N PRO A 200 -13.89 -6.38 17.84
CA PRO A 200 -13.60 -7.70 18.38
C PRO A 200 -14.76 -8.67 18.13
N PHE A 201 -14.42 -9.89 17.71
CA PHE A 201 -15.34 -11.02 17.55
C PHE A 201 -14.77 -12.24 18.23
N LYS A 202 -15.63 -13.09 18.82
CA LYS A 202 -15.25 -14.40 19.36
C LYS A 202 -15.48 -15.50 18.31
N VAL A 203 -14.55 -16.42 18.23
CA VAL A 203 -14.77 -17.66 17.52
C VAL A 203 -15.83 -18.48 18.24
N LEU A 204 -16.92 -18.82 17.54
CA LEU A 204 -17.96 -19.73 18.03
C LEU A 204 -17.66 -21.16 17.62
N ALA A 205 -17.21 -21.36 16.38
CA ALA A 205 -16.85 -22.66 15.84
C ALA A 205 -15.79 -22.50 14.75
N ASN A 206 -14.96 -23.54 14.61
CA ASN A 206 -14.00 -23.69 13.52
C ASN A 206 -14.13 -25.12 13.01
N GLU A 207 -14.84 -25.29 11.88
CA GLU A 207 -15.30 -26.60 11.39
C GLU A 207 -14.57 -26.96 10.10
N PRO A 208 -13.68 -27.97 10.09
CA PRO A 208 -13.07 -28.47 8.86
C PRO A 208 -14.14 -28.98 7.90
N VAL A 209 -14.05 -28.57 6.64
CA VAL A 209 -14.92 -29.02 5.55
C VAL A 209 -14.21 -30.07 4.70
N CYS A 210 -12.92 -29.91 4.49
CA CYS A 210 -12.02 -30.86 3.86
C CYS A 210 -10.60 -30.67 4.40
N ASP A 211 -9.60 -31.32 3.81
CA ASP A 211 -8.24 -31.36 4.34
C ASP A 211 -7.58 -29.97 4.46
N ASP A 212 -7.97 -29.03 3.59
CA ASP A 212 -7.35 -27.70 3.48
C ASP A 212 -8.36 -26.54 3.65
N ILE A 213 -9.65 -26.83 3.93
CA ILE A 213 -10.69 -25.80 4.10
C ILE A 213 -11.37 -25.94 5.45
N THR A 214 -11.47 -24.84 6.18
CA THR A 214 -12.29 -24.71 7.38
C THR A 214 -13.31 -23.60 7.24
N VAL A 215 -14.43 -23.72 7.96
CA VAL A 215 -15.41 -22.64 8.12
C VAL A 215 -15.33 -22.09 9.53
N LEU A 216 -14.90 -20.83 9.61
CA LEU A 216 -14.85 -20.06 10.83
C LEU A 216 -16.19 -19.37 11.06
N THR A 217 -16.83 -19.62 12.21
CA THR A 217 -18.07 -18.95 12.63
C THR A 217 -17.77 -18.02 13.81
N LEU A 218 -18.19 -16.77 13.69
CA LEU A 218 -17.92 -15.71 14.66
C LEU A 218 -19.20 -15.22 15.33
N ASP A 219 -19.13 -14.68 16.55
CA ASP A 219 -20.25 -14.28 17.39
C ASP A 219 -20.92 -12.96 17.01
N GLY A 220 -20.52 -12.34 15.91
CA GLY A 220 -21.06 -11.07 15.45
C GLY A 220 -21.76 -11.14 14.11
N ASN A 221 -22.31 -10.00 13.72
CA ASN A 221 -22.94 -9.77 12.42
C ASN A 221 -22.35 -8.55 11.77
N ILE A 222 -22.18 -8.61 10.48
CA ILE A 222 -21.80 -7.47 9.65
C ILE A 222 -22.82 -7.39 8.51
N ASN A 223 -23.44 -6.22 8.33
CA ASN A 223 -24.30 -6.01 7.17
C ASN A 223 -23.41 -5.92 5.90
N ILE A 224 -23.24 -7.06 5.22
CA ILE A 224 -22.39 -7.18 4.04
C ILE A 224 -23.24 -7.48 2.81
N GLN A 225 -22.92 -6.84 1.70
CA GLN A 225 -23.59 -7.07 0.43
C GLN A 225 -22.75 -8.00 -0.47
N PRO A 226 -23.33 -8.67 -1.45
CA PRO A 226 -22.60 -9.47 -2.43
C PRO A 226 -21.50 -8.65 -3.13
N GLY A 227 -20.27 -9.16 -3.14
CA GLY A 227 -19.10 -8.47 -3.69
C GLY A 227 -18.26 -7.68 -2.67
N GLU A 228 -18.81 -7.44 -1.48
CA GLU A 228 -18.06 -6.86 -0.39
C GLU A 228 -17.27 -7.95 0.38
N TYR A 229 -16.28 -7.50 1.15
CA TYR A 229 -15.40 -8.36 1.94
C TYR A 229 -15.01 -7.68 3.26
N VAL A 230 -14.46 -8.45 4.17
CA VAL A 230 -13.94 -7.96 5.45
C VAL A 230 -12.45 -8.24 5.56
N PHE A 231 -11.73 -7.41 6.34
CA PHE A 231 -10.42 -7.80 6.82
C PHE A 231 -10.54 -8.52 8.16
N VAL A 232 -9.89 -9.67 8.25
CA VAL A 232 -9.71 -10.42 9.50
C VAL A 232 -8.31 -10.13 10.00
N TRP A 233 -8.19 -9.68 11.23
CA TRP A 233 -6.92 -9.45 11.90
C TRP A 233 -6.76 -10.39 13.10
N ILE A 234 -5.63 -11.06 13.15
CA ILE A 234 -5.18 -11.88 14.28
C ILE A 234 -3.93 -11.20 14.86
N PRO A 235 -3.97 -10.71 16.12
CA PRO A 235 -2.83 -10.06 16.76
C PRO A 235 -1.56 -10.90 16.70
N GLY A 236 -0.45 -10.28 16.31
CA GLY A 236 0.84 -10.96 16.16
C GLY A 236 1.02 -11.79 14.88
N VAL A 237 -0.06 -12.00 14.10
CA VAL A 237 -0.02 -12.74 12.83
C VAL A 237 -0.17 -11.81 11.63
N GLY A 238 -1.12 -10.86 11.71
CA GLY A 238 -1.38 -9.89 10.63
C GLY A 238 -2.86 -9.83 10.25
N GLU A 239 -3.16 -9.20 9.10
CA GLU A 239 -4.51 -9.12 8.57
C GLU A 239 -4.60 -9.61 7.12
N LYS A 240 -5.76 -10.16 6.74
CA LYS A 240 -6.06 -10.55 5.36
C LYS A 240 -7.54 -10.31 5.03
N PRO A 241 -7.87 -10.03 3.75
CA PRO A 241 -9.24 -9.90 3.29
C PRO A 241 -9.90 -11.27 3.11
N PHE A 242 -11.18 -11.35 3.46
CA PHE A 242 -12.02 -12.53 3.27
C PHE A 242 -13.41 -12.16 2.77
N SER A 243 -13.89 -12.89 1.78
CA SER A 243 -15.31 -12.91 1.42
C SER A 243 -16.11 -13.64 2.49
N CYS A 244 -17.34 -13.19 2.76
CA CYS A 244 -18.17 -13.79 3.78
C CYS A 244 -19.15 -14.82 3.17
N LEU A 245 -19.35 -15.95 3.86
CA LEU A 245 -20.37 -16.93 3.52
C LEU A 245 -21.76 -16.50 3.99
N THR A 246 -21.81 -15.92 5.20
CA THR A 246 -23.02 -15.37 5.81
C THR A 246 -22.66 -14.17 6.66
N ASP A 247 -23.59 -13.28 6.85
CA ASP A 247 -23.47 -12.04 7.64
C ASP A 247 -23.91 -12.19 9.10
N SER A 248 -24.78 -13.17 9.40
CA SER A 248 -25.36 -13.35 10.74
C SER A 248 -25.69 -14.83 11.06
N PRO A 249 -24.91 -15.53 11.87
CA PRO A 249 -23.60 -15.15 12.36
C PRO A 249 -22.60 -14.99 11.20
N LEU A 250 -21.56 -14.18 11.40
CA LEU A 250 -20.51 -14.00 10.40
C LEU A 250 -19.77 -15.33 10.20
N ARG A 251 -19.73 -15.81 8.97
CA ARG A 251 -19.02 -17.04 8.61
C ARG A 251 -18.07 -16.79 7.45
N LEU A 252 -16.88 -17.37 7.56
CA LEU A 252 -15.79 -17.22 6.61
C LEU A 252 -15.29 -18.60 6.20
N ALA A 253 -15.10 -18.84 4.90
CA ALA A 253 -14.35 -20.00 4.42
C ALA A 253 -12.87 -19.63 4.34
N VAL A 254 -12.04 -20.45 4.93
CA VAL A 254 -10.57 -20.25 5.00
C VAL A 254 -9.89 -21.44 4.38
N ILE A 255 -9.08 -21.19 3.33
CA ILE A 255 -8.22 -22.20 2.70
C ILE A 255 -6.83 -22.07 3.31
N ASP A 256 -6.25 -23.15 3.81
CA ASP A 256 -4.91 -23.16 4.41
C ASP A 256 -3.83 -23.14 3.33
N VAL A 257 -3.39 -21.92 2.96
CA VAL A 257 -2.38 -21.69 1.92
C VAL A 257 -1.15 -20.90 2.39
N GLY A 258 -1.11 -20.53 3.67
CA GLY A 258 0.03 -19.76 4.19
C GLY A 258 -0.10 -19.41 5.67
N GLN A 259 0.88 -18.69 6.19
CA GLN A 259 1.02 -18.43 7.63
C GLN A 259 -0.25 -17.87 8.28
N PHE A 260 -0.92 -16.91 7.64
CA PHE A 260 -2.13 -16.29 8.19
C PHE A 260 -3.31 -17.27 8.20
N THR A 261 -3.56 -17.95 7.08
CA THR A 261 -4.65 -18.92 6.95
C THR A 261 -4.44 -20.15 7.82
N HIS A 262 -3.18 -20.56 8.01
CA HIS A 262 -2.83 -21.59 8.99
C HIS A 262 -3.17 -21.16 10.42
N ALA A 263 -2.88 -19.92 10.80
CA ALA A 263 -3.27 -19.39 12.11
C ALA A 263 -4.81 -19.34 12.27
N CYS A 264 -5.56 -19.01 11.21
CA CYS A 264 -7.03 -19.12 11.24
C CYS A 264 -7.50 -20.56 11.46
N TYR A 265 -6.81 -21.53 10.87
CA TYR A 265 -7.14 -22.97 10.99
C TYR A 265 -6.97 -23.48 12.43
N GLU A 266 -6.00 -22.93 13.17
CA GLU A 266 -5.69 -23.30 14.56
C GLU A 266 -6.58 -22.61 15.61
N LEU A 267 -7.42 -21.62 15.21
CA LEU A 267 -8.32 -20.93 16.13
C LEU A 267 -9.34 -21.89 16.76
N LYS A 268 -9.66 -21.62 18.04
CA LYS A 268 -10.57 -22.43 18.85
C LYS A 268 -11.76 -21.57 19.32
N PRO A 269 -12.92 -22.20 19.59
CA PRO A 269 -14.03 -21.51 20.25
C PRO A 269 -13.57 -20.75 21.50
N GLY A 270 -13.90 -19.46 21.53
CA GLY A 270 -13.53 -18.52 22.58
C GLY A 270 -12.32 -17.63 22.25
N ASP A 271 -11.53 -17.94 21.21
CA ASP A 271 -10.45 -17.08 20.75
C ASP A 271 -11.00 -15.77 20.19
N ASP A 272 -10.20 -14.70 20.29
CA ASP A 272 -10.51 -13.40 19.74
C ASP A 272 -9.92 -13.24 18.34
N VAL A 273 -10.76 -12.74 17.43
CA VAL A 273 -10.34 -12.19 16.13
C VAL A 273 -10.92 -10.80 15.98
N TYR A 274 -10.34 -10.01 15.15
CA TYR A 274 -10.76 -8.62 14.96
C TYR A 274 -11.15 -8.41 13.50
N ILE A 275 -12.31 -7.78 13.29
CA ILE A 275 -12.88 -7.60 11.95
C ILE A 275 -12.99 -6.12 11.64
N ARG A 276 -12.61 -5.76 10.42
CA ARG A 276 -12.76 -4.42 9.88
C ARG A 276 -13.50 -4.49 8.54
N GLY A 277 -14.45 -3.63 8.32
CA GLY A 277 -15.25 -3.58 7.10
C GLY A 277 -16.75 -3.46 7.38
N PRO A 278 -17.60 -3.63 6.35
CA PRO A 278 -17.28 -4.17 5.02
C PRO A 278 -16.51 -3.20 4.14
N HIS A 279 -15.80 -3.74 3.15
CA HIS A 279 -15.06 -3.02 2.14
C HIS A 279 -15.44 -3.53 0.74
N GLY A 280 -15.11 -2.73 -0.28
CA GLY A 280 -15.45 -3.02 -1.66
C GLY A 280 -16.77 -2.41 -2.08
N ALA A 281 -17.29 -2.82 -3.22
CA ALA A 281 -18.55 -2.34 -3.75
C ALA A 281 -19.52 -3.50 -3.95
N ALA A 282 -20.77 -3.28 -3.60
CA ALA A 282 -21.82 -4.28 -3.83
C ALA A 282 -21.96 -4.58 -5.33
N VAL A 283 -21.90 -5.85 -5.67
CA VAL A 283 -22.13 -6.34 -7.04
C VAL A 283 -23.55 -6.89 -7.12
N MET A 284 -24.48 -6.06 -7.59
CA MET A 284 -25.86 -6.46 -7.79
C MET A 284 -26.10 -6.78 -9.26
N PRO A 285 -26.46 -8.03 -9.61
CA PRO A 285 -26.87 -8.35 -10.97
C PRO A 285 -28.16 -7.61 -11.34
N LYS A 286 -28.34 -7.34 -12.63
CA LYS A 286 -29.62 -6.79 -13.13
C LYS A 286 -30.72 -7.82 -12.94
N ASP A 287 -31.95 -7.38 -12.67
CA ASP A 287 -33.10 -8.24 -12.35
C ASP A 287 -33.42 -9.32 -13.41
N ASP A 288 -32.98 -9.10 -14.66
CA ASP A 288 -33.19 -10.01 -15.80
C ASP A 288 -31.92 -10.77 -16.24
N ALA A 289 -30.87 -10.72 -15.44
CA ALA A 289 -29.58 -11.33 -15.79
C ALA A 289 -29.58 -12.84 -15.52
N ASN A 290 -29.08 -13.62 -16.49
CA ASN A 290 -28.69 -15.02 -16.25
C ASN A 290 -27.30 -14.98 -15.58
N ILE A 291 -27.23 -15.44 -14.34
CA ILE A 291 -26.01 -15.41 -13.55
C ILE A 291 -25.34 -16.78 -13.61
N VAL A 292 -24.06 -16.79 -13.99
CA VAL A 292 -23.19 -17.95 -13.85
C VAL A 292 -22.15 -17.61 -12.79
N CYS A 293 -22.19 -18.30 -11.65
CA CYS A 293 -21.18 -18.18 -10.61
C CYS A 293 -20.05 -19.17 -10.90
N VAL A 294 -18.83 -18.65 -11.00
CA VAL A 294 -17.62 -19.46 -11.08
C VAL A 294 -16.83 -19.19 -9.81
N ALA A 295 -16.64 -20.23 -8.99
CA ALA A 295 -15.79 -20.20 -7.81
C ALA A 295 -14.46 -20.90 -8.15
N GLY A 296 -13.34 -20.22 -7.79
CA GLY A 296 -11.99 -20.75 -7.96
C GLY A 296 -11.30 -20.92 -6.63
#